data_84e58122ca818697c42461aeeb9f1d0b
#
_entry.id   84e58122ca818697c42461aeeb9f1d0b
#
_cell.length_a   1.000
_cell.length_b   1.000
_cell.length_c   1.000
_cell.angle_alpha   90.00
_cell.angle_beta   90.00
_cell.angle_gamma   90.00
#
_symmetry.space_group_name_H-M   'P 1'
#
loop_
_entity.id
_entity.type
_entity.pdbx_description
1 polymer ?
#
loop_
_entity_poly.entity_id
_entity_poly.type
_entity_poly.pdbx_seq_one_letter_code
_entity_poly.pdbx_strand_id
1 'polypeptide(L)'
;MFDRITSGRGFGRRMILVGIAAGSAFVGASSAFAGGCPADQMKADARAPSTQAGKSVTDTVLAAIDLEKEPANIKDRQLRFRKLTIEPGGIVPWHSHDDRPAIIYIAEGEIVEYASNCAVPIVHKAGEIRPEVNGTAHWWQNLGEKTVVLFVGDVLHDKTDHNM
;
A
#
# COMPACT_ATOMS: atom_id res chain seq x y z
N MET A 1 66.69 -25.13 -65.56
CA MET A 1 67.84 -25.34 -64.64
C MET A 1 67.35 -25.07 -63.25
N PHE A 2 67.29 -26.16 -62.49
CA PHE A 2 67.17 -26.23 -61.03
C PHE A 2 66.13 -25.31 -60.31
N ASP A 3 65.06 -25.86 -59.75
CA ASP A 3 65.01 -26.69 -58.50
C ASP A 3 64.78 -25.82 -57.28
N ARG A 4 63.73 -25.92 -56.54
CA ARG A 4 63.50 -26.63 -55.31
C ARG A 4 62.18 -26.30 -54.64
N ILE A 5 61.50 -27.36 -54.29
CA ILE A 5 60.39 -27.51 -53.43
C ILE A 5 60.78 -27.10 -52.03
N THR A 6 59.92 -26.33 -51.28
CA THR A 6 59.88 -26.44 -49.85
C THR A 6 58.42 -26.30 -49.31
N SER A 7 58.02 -27.39 -48.80
CA SER A 7 56.81 -27.60 -47.96
C SER A 7 56.77 -26.69 -46.76
N GLY A 8 55.72 -25.93 -46.62
CA GLY A 8 55.42 -25.15 -45.41
C GLY A 8 54.08 -25.59 -44.82
N ARG A 9 54.12 -26.33 -43.70
CA ARG A 9 53.01 -26.82 -42.93
C ARG A 9 52.16 -25.64 -42.37
N GLY A 10 50.92 -25.55 -42.79
CA GLY A 10 49.94 -24.63 -42.23
C GLY A 10 49.54 -25.08 -40.85
N PHE A 11 49.86 -24.24 -39.87
CA PHE A 11 49.37 -24.36 -38.49
C PHE A 11 47.92 -23.82 -38.48
N GLY A 12 46.96 -24.71 -38.41
CA GLY A 12 45.56 -24.36 -38.23
C GLY A 12 45.33 -23.80 -36.81
N ARG A 13 45.15 -22.51 -36.72
CA ARG A 13 44.64 -21.86 -35.52
C ARG A 13 43.16 -22.20 -35.36
N ARG A 14 42.84 -23.13 -34.48
CA ARG A 14 41.46 -23.33 -34.00
C ARG A 14 41.05 -22.13 -33.20
N MET A 15 40.21 -21.28 -33.75
CA MET A 15 39.49 -20.25 -33.01
C MET A 15 38.44 -20.94 -32.14
N ILE A 16 38.65 -20.94 -30.82
CA ILE A 16 37.63 -21.33 -29.83
C ILE A 16 36.72 -20.12 -29.68
N LEU A 17 35.52 -20.19 -30.24
CA LEU A 17 34.44 -19.25 -29.95
C LEU A 17 33.91 -19.56 -28.59
N VAL A 18 34.32 -18.76 -27.61
CA VAL A 18 33.69 -18.74 -26.27
C VAL A 18 32.38 -17.96 -26.43
N GLY A 19 31.29 -18.67 -26.52
CA GLY A 19 29.96 -18.09 -26.46
C GLY A 19 29.68 -17.56 -25.06
N ILE A 20 29.70 -16.24 -24.91
CA ILE A 20 29.19 -15.59 -23.67
C ILE A 20 27.68 -15.64 -23.78
N ALA A 21 27.05 -16.58 -23.08
CA ALA A 21 25.61 -16.54 -22.81
C ALA A 21 25.33 -15.41 -21.88
N ALA A 22 24.89 -14.26 -22.40
CA ALA A 22 24.35 -13.18 -21.61
C ALA A 22 23.00 -13.64 -21.04
N GLY A 23 23.02 -14.18 -19.82
CA GLY A 23 21.82 -14.45 -19.05
C GLY A 23 21.16 -13.12 -18.69
N SER A 24 20.09 -12.76 -19.42
CA SER A 24 19.22 -11.66 -19.01
C SER A 24 18.51 -12.07 -17.73
N ALA A 25 19.02 -11.62 -16.59
CA ALA A 25 18.29 -11.66 -15.35
C ALA A 25 17.07 -10.73 -15.52
N PHE A 26 15.90 -11.30 -15.76
CA PHE A 26 14.64 -10.61 -15.57
C PHE A 26 14.51 -10.29 -14.08
N VAL A 27 14.95 -9.10 -13.70
CA VAL A 27 14.53 -8.50 -12.45
C VAL A 27 13.05 -8.22 -12.61
N GLY A 28 12.21 -9.15 -12.16
CA GLY A 28 10.79 -8.91 -12.04
C GLY A 28 10.62 -7.68 -11.15
N ALA A 29 10.23 -6.56 -11.74
CA ALA A 29 9.73 -5.44 -10.98
C ALA A 29 8.50 -5.97 -10.24
N SER A 30 8.64 -6.31 -8.97
CA SER A 30 7.53 -6.48 -8.06
C SER A 30 6.80 -5.15 -8.11
N SER A 31 5.61 -5.14 -8.69
CA SER A 31 4.69 -4.01 -8.53
C SER A 31 4.56 -3.83 -7.04
N ALA A 32 5.13 -2.74 -6.50
CA ALA A 32 4.83 -2.31 -5.15
C ALA A 32 3.34 -1.95 -5.17
N PHE A 33 2.50 -2.93 -4.92
CA PHE A 33 1.13 -2.67 -4.52
C PHE A 33 1.24 -1.89 -3.22
N ALA A 34 0.78 -0.65 -3.24
CA ALA A 34 0.58 0.17 -2.06
C ALA A 34 0.01 -0.72 -0.97
N GLY A 35 0.68 -0.79 0.17
CA GLY A 35 0.50 -1.69 1.28
C GLY A 35 -0.84 -2.43 1.34
N GLY A 36 -0.92 -3.57 0.71
CA GLY A 36 -2.11 -4.43 0.69
C GLY A 36 -1.85 -5.74 1.42
N CYS A 37 -2.92 -6.44 1.83
CA CYS A 37 -2.77 -7.78 2.35
C CYS A 37 -2.16 -8.70 1.27
N PRO A 38 -1.09 -9.46 1.56
CA PRO A 38 -0.59 -10.46 0.64
C PRO A 38 -1.69 -11.45 0.25
N ALA A 39 -1.76 -11.84 -1.02
CA ALA A 39 -2.86 -12.67 -1.53
C ALA A 39 -3.01 -14.01 -0.81
N ASP A 40 -1.90 -14.60 -0.38
CA ASP A 40 -1.85 -15.85 0.40
C ASP A 40 -2.23 -15.66 1.88
N GLN A 41 -2.33 -14.42 2.35
CA GLN A 41 -2.72 -14.06 3.72
C GLN A 41 -4.15 -13.50 3.80
N MET A 42 -4.82 -13.35 2.68
CA MET A 42 -6.22 -12.92 2.63
C MET A 42 -7.12 -14.04 3.15
N LYS A 43 -7.91 -13.74 4.19
CA LYS A 43 -8.82 -14.68 4.82
C LYS A 43 -9.96 -13.92 5.48
N ALA A 44 -11.20 -14.31 5.20
CA ALA A 44 -12.36 -13.75 5.91
C ALA A 44 -12.20 -14.00 7.42
N ASP A 45 -12.59 -13.01 8.22
CA ASP A 45 -12.54 -13.05 9.68
C ASP A 45 -11.15 -13.46 10.25
N ALA A 46 -10.10 -13.07 9.55
CA ALA A 46 -8.71 -13.35 9.96
C ALA A 46 -8.38 -12.70 11.30
N ARG A 47 -9.09 -11.64 11.67
CA ARG A 47 -8.85 -10.87 12.89
C ARG A 47 -10.15 -10.44 13.54
N ALA A 48 -10.28 -10.73 14.83
CA ALA A 48 -11.39 -10.24 15.65
C ALA A 48 -11.27 -8.74 15.91
N PRO A 49 -12.40 -8.04 16.18
CA PRO A 49 -12.40 -6.66 16.59
C PRO A 49 -11.45 -6.39 17.76
N SER A 50 -10.69 -5.30 17.66
CA SER A 50 -9.83 -4.84 18.74
C SER A 50 -10.66 -4.02 19.75
N THR A 51 -10.37 -4.19 21.04
CA THR A 51 -10.94 -3.39 22.12
C THR A 51 -10.05 -2.22 22.52
N GLN A 52 -8.95 -2.00 21.81
CA GLN A 52 -8.05 -0.89 22.11
C GLN A 52 -8.73 0.44 21.79
N ALA A 53 -8.75 1.32 22.81
CA ALA A 53 -9.24 2.68 22.64
C ALA A 53 -8.28 3.50 21.77
N GLY A 54 -8.83 4.43 21.00
CA GLY A 54 -8.05 5.44 20.28
C GLY A 54 -7.22 6.28 21.25
N LYS A 55 -5.99 6.59 20.86
CA LYS A 55 -5.10 7.45 21.64
C LYS A 55 -4.08 8.16 20.78
N SER A 56 -3.67 9.35 21.19
CA SER A 56 -2.58 10.10 20.53
C SER A 56 -2.83 10.28 19.03
N VAL A 57 -4.09 10.50 18.66
CA VAL A 57 -4.57 10.80 17.31
C VAL A 57 -5.32 12.12 17.34
N THR A 58 -4.97 13.01 16.41
CA THR A 58 -5.75 14.22 16.13
C THR A 58 -6.38 14.06 14.76
N ASP A 59 -7.72 14.09 14.70
CA ASP A 59 -8.48 14.08 13.45
C ASP A 59 -9.09 15.46 13.20
N THR A 60 -8.80 16.02 12.04
CA THR A 60 -9.25 17.36 11.66
C THR A 60 -9.97 17.30 10.32
N VAL A 61 -11.25 17.65 10.30
CA VAL A 61 -12.00 17.84 9.05
C VAL A 61 -11.51 19.13 8.39
N LEU A 62 -10.94 19.00 7.20
CA LEU A 62 -10.42 20.13 6.41
C LEU A 62 -11.49 20.70 5.47
N ALA A 63 -12.33 19.83 4.93
CA ALA A 63 -13.45 20.21 4.06
C ALA A 63 -14.55 19.15 4.12
N ALA A 64 -15.80 19.57 3.88
CA ALA A 64 -16.93 18.69 3.77
C ALA A 64 -17.95 19.24 2.78
N ILE A 65 -18.57 18.37 1.97
CA ILE A 65 -19.59 18.68 0.98
C ILE A 65 -20.81 17.82 1.28
N ASP A 66 -21.97 18.46 1.46
CA ASP A 66 -23.26 17.78 1.62
C ASP A 66 -23.75 17.31 0.25
N LEU A 67 -23.65 16.01 -0.01
CA LEU A 67 -23.93 15.42 -1.33
C LEU A 67 -25.43 15.44 -1.70
N GLU A 68 -26.32 15.64 -0.74
CA GLU A 68 -27.76 15.82 -1.01
C GLU A 68 -28.04 17.17 -1.72
N LYS A 69 -27.21 18.18 -1.46
CA LYS A 69 -27.35 19.52 -2.05
C LYS A 69 -26.65 19.67 -3.39
N GLU A 70 -25.89 18.68 -3.78
CA GLU A 70 -25.17 18.65 -5.05
C GLU A 70 -26.03 18.03 -6.17
N PRO A 71 -25.70 18.25 -7.45
CA PRO A 71 -26.42 17.62 -8.57
C PRO A 71 -26.47 16.09 -8.50
N ALA A 72 -25.51 15.46 -7.83
CA ALA A 72 -25.50 14.03 -7.58
C ALA A 72 -26.65 13.57 -6.68
N ASN A 73 -27.19 14.45 -5.84
CA ASN A 73 -28.34 14.24 -4.96
C ASN A 73 -28.29 12.93 -4.16
N ILE A 74 -27.13 12.65 -3.58
CA ILE A 74 -26.92 11.44 -2.76
C ILE A 74 -27.35 11.76 -1.34
N LYS A 75 -28.48 11.17 -0.92
CA LYS A 75 -29.11 11.45 0.35
C LYS A 75 -28.31 10.93 1.53
N ASP A 76 -28.36 11.69 2.64
CA ASP A 76 -27.72 11.35 3.91
C ASP A 76 -26.22 11.04 3.79
N ARG A 77 -25.54 11.65 2.81
CA ARG A 77 -24.10 11.47 2.59
C ARG A 77 -23.36 12.79 2.57
N GLN A 78 -22.17 12.75 3.14
CA GLN A 78 -21.24 13.86 3.13
C GLN A 78 -19.88 13.38 2.61
N LEU A 79 -19.34 14.04 1.58
CA LEU A 79 -17.95 13.85 1.18
C LEU A 79 -17.08 14.70 2.11
N ARG A 80 -16.23 14.04 2.91
CA ARG A 80 -15.28 14.70 3.81
C ARG A 80 -13.84 14.53 3.30
N PHE A 81 -13.03 15.53 3.61
CA PHE A 81 -11.58 15.44 3.51
C PHE A 81 -10.97 15.80 4.87
N ARG A 82 -10.19 14.87 5.42
CA ARG A 82 -9.66 14.95 6.77
C ARG A 82 -8.15 14.80 6.79
N LYS A 83 -7.52 15.37 7.82
CA LYS A 83 -6.13 15.12 8.19
C LYS A 83 -6.09 14.40 9.53
N LEU A 84 -5.46 13.23 9.58
CA LEU A 84 -5.14 12.54 10.81
C LEU A 84 -3.65 12.72 11.11
N THR A 85 -3.34 13.09 12.34
CA THR A 85 -1.98 13.14 12.87
C THR A 85 -1.88 12.13 13.99
N ILE A 86 -0.98 11.16 13.84
CA ILE A 86 -0.86 10.00 14.73
C ILE A 86 0.53 10.00 15.34
N GLU A 87 0.62 10.36 16.61
CA GLU A 87 1.88 10.43 17.32
C GLU A 87 2.49 9.03 17.55
N PRO A 88 3.77 8.90 17.90
CA PRO A 88 4.37 7.63 18.29
C PRO A 88 3.56 6.86 19.31
N GLY A 89 3.27 5.59 19.04
CA GLY A 89 2.39 4.73 19.84
C GLY A 89 0.90 5.05 19.72
N GLY A 90 0.53 6.00 18.84
CA GLY A 90 -0.88 6.36 18.59
C GLY A 90 -1.67 5.22 17.96
N ILE A 91 -2.97 5.18 18.26
CA ILE A 91 -3.89 4.13 17.81
C ILE A 91 -5.14 4.79 17.23
N VAL A 92 -5.44 4.47 15.96
CA VAL A 92 -6.77 4.65 15.37
C VAL A 92 -7.58 3.41 15.76
N PRO A 93 -8.69 3.53 16.50
CA PRO A 93 -9.40 2.38 17.06
C PRO A 93 -10.06 1.55 15.96
N TRP A 94 -10.51 0.35 16.32
CA TRP A 94 -11.26 -0.52 15.41
C TRP A 94 -12.51 0.18 14.88
N HIS A 95 -12.67 0.19 13.57
CA HIS A 95 -13.84 0.72 12.87
C HIS A 95 -14.10 -0.03 11.57
N SER A 96 -15.31 0.12 11.01
CA SER A 96 -15.75 -0.53 9.77
C SER A 96 -15.89 0.48 8.64
N HIS A 97 -15.68 -0.01 7.41
CA HIS A 97 -15.95 0.71 6.17
C HIS A 97 -17.17 0.19 5.40
N ASP A 98 -18.04 -0.60 6.05
CA ASP A 98 -19.23 -1.17 5.42
C ASP A 98 -20.16 -0.12 4.81
N ASP A 99 -20.29 1.03 5.48
CA ASP A 99 -21.14 2.13 5.04
C ASP A 99 -20.38 3.46 4.85
N ARG A 100 -19.06 3.42 4.99
CA ARG A 100 -18.19 4.60 4.88
C ARG A 100 -16.96 4.31 4.03
N PRO A 101 -17.12 4.20 2.70
CA PRO A 101 -15.97 4.04 1.82
C PRO A 101 -15.01 5.23 1.95
N ALA A 102 -13.71 4.94 1.89
CA ALA A 102 -12.68 5.94 2.05
C ALA A 102 -11.50 5.68 1.12
N ILE A 103 -10.73 6.72 0.88
CA ILE A 103 -9.39 6.65 0.29
C ILE A 103 -8.44 7.34 1.26
N ILE A 104 -7.41 6.61 1.67
CA ILE A 104 -6.38 7.11 2.57
C ILE A 104 -5.09 7.33 1.79
N TYR A 105 -4.47 8.49 1.95
CA TYR A 105 -3.14 8.79 1.47
C TYR A 105 -2.20 8.96 2.67
N ILE A 106 -1.14 8.18 2.71
CA ILE A 106 -0.09 8.27 3.73
C ILE A 106 0.86 9.38 3.27
N ALA A 107 0.76 10.56 3.90
CA ALA A 107 1.58 11.70 3.54
C ALA A 107 2.97 11.64 4.18
N GLU A 108 3.05 11.21 5.44
CA GLU A 108 4.30 11.15 6.20
C GLU A 108 4.34 9.92 7.09
N GLY A 109 5.54 9.34 7.25
CA GLY A 109 5.82 8.26 8.18
C GLY A 109 5.48 6.87 7.66
N GLU A 110 5.31 5.96 8.60
CA GLU A 110 4.95 4.55 8.38
C GLU A 110 3.96 4.13 9.47
N ILE A 111 2.92 3.41 9.09
CA ILE A 111 1.87 2.96 10.00
C ILE A 111 1.48 1.51 9.73
N VAL A 112 1.06 0.80 10.76
CA VAL A 112 0.66 -0.60 10.67
C VAL A 112 -0.86 -0.72 10.74
N GLU A 113 -1.46 -1.34 9.73
CA GLU A 113 -2.87 -1.71 9.69
C GLU A 113 -3.07 -3.15 10.15
N TYR A 114 -4.13 -3.37 10.90
CA TYR A 114 -4.61 -4.68 11.36
C TYR A 114 -6.03 -4.90 10.85
N ALA A 115 -6.13 -5.41 9.61
CA ALA A 115 -7.40 -5.59 8.91
C ALA A 115 -8.11 -6.89 9.25
N SER A 116 -9.45 -6.87 9.28
CA SER A 116 -10.32 -8.03 9.54
C SER A 116 -10.11 -9.17 8.56
N ASN A 117 -9.73 -8.84 7.33
CA ASN A 117 -9.59 -9.78 6.21
C ASN A 117 -8.13 -10.13 5.90
N CYS A 118 -7.17 -9.82 6.80
CA CYS A 118 -5.76 -10.11 6.61
C CYS A 118 -5.16 -10.81 7.83
N ALA A 119 -4.55 -11.98 7.61
CA ALA A 119 -3.95 -12.77 8.69
C ALA A 119 -2.68 -12.13 9.29
N VAL A 120 -2.02 -11.25 8.54
CA VAL A 120 -0.80 -10.56 8.95
C VAL A 120 -1.03 -9.04 9.05
N PRO A 121 -0.25 -8.33 9.87
CA PRO A 121 -0.24 -6.87 9.82
C PRO A 121 0.23 -6.35 8.47
N ILE A 122 -0.34 -5.23 8.03
CA ILE A 122 0.02 -4.57 6.77
C ILE A 122 0.74 -3.28 7.10
N VAL A 123 1.92 -3.09 6.52
CA VAL A 123 2.71 -1.87 6.71
C VAL A 123 2.45 -0.93 5.54
N HIS A 124 2.06 0.31 5.85
CA HIS A 124 1.87 1.38 4.89
C HIS A 124 2.93 2.46 5.08
N LYS A 125 3.44 2.99 3.97
CA LYS A 125 4.52 3.99 3.96
C LYS A 125 4.09 5.28 3.27
N ALA A 126 4.79 6.34 3.58
CA ALA A 126 4.59 7.63 2.91
C ALA A 126 4.62 7.48 1.37
N GLY A 127 3.66 8.09 0.70
CA GLY A 127 3.42 8.01 -0.73
C GLY A 127 2.41 6.94 -1.15
N GLU A 128 2.02 6.03 -0.27
CA GLU A 128 1.04 4.99 -0.58
C GLU A 128 -0.40 5.50 -0.47
N ILE A 129 -1.28 4.86 -1.24
CA ILE A 129 -2.73 5.10 -1.22
C ILE A 129 -3.44 3.80 -0.87
N ARG A 130 -4.37 3.86 0.07
CA ARG A 130 -5.18 2.74 0.50
C ARG A 130 -6.67 3.02 0.26
N PRO A 131 -7.36 2.26 -0.61
CA PRO A 131 -8.81 2.28 -0.67
C PRO A 131 -9.40 1.42 0.47
N GLU A 132 -10.40 1.97 1.15
CA GLU A 132 -11.17 1.29 2.17
C GLU A 132 -12.60 1.09 1.67
N VAL A 133 -13.03 -0.17 1.63
CA VAL A 133 -14.26 -0.57 0.96
C VAL A 133 -15.13 -1.44 1.87
N ASN A 134 -16.37 -1.64 1.46
CA ASN A 134 -17.31 -2.55 2.13
C ASN A 134 -16.68 -3.92 2.44
N GLY A 135 -16.97 -4.45 3.62
CA GLY A 135 -16.40 -5.71 4.12
C GLY A 135 -15.02 -5.58 4.74
N THR A 136 -14.50 -4.35 4.89
CA THR A 136 -13.25 -4.07 5.60
C THR A 136 -13.54 -3.42 6.93
N ALA A 137 -13.02 -4.01 8.00
CA ALA A 137 -12.92 -3.39 9.31
C ALA A 137 -11.48 -3.53 9.81
N HIS A 138 -10.99 -2.54 10.52
CA HIS A 138 -9.59 -2.53 10.93
C HIS A 138 -9.31 -1.54 12.09
N TRP A 139 -8.09 -1.58 12.56
CA TRP A 139 -7.48 -0.56 13.39
C TRP A 139 -6.03 -0.33 12.95
N TRP A 140 -5.48 0.83 13.30
CA TRP A 140 -4.13 1.22 12.88
C TRP A 140 -3.29 1.62 14.09
N GLN A 141 -1.97 1.38 14.00
CA GLN A 141 -1.03 1.78 15.04
C GLN A 141 0.26 2.35 14.47
N ASN A 142 0.67 3.48 14.98
CA ASN A 142 2.01 4.01 14.75
C ASN A 142 3.00 3.31 15.70
N LEU A 143 3.75 2.36 15.17
CA LEU A 143 4.81 1.64 15.91
C LEU A 143 6.18 2.32 15.82
N GLY A 144 6.29 3.38 15.00
CA GLY A 144 7.52 4.14 14.80
C GLY A 144 7.76 5.20 15.87
N GLU A 145 8.88 5.90 15.71
CA GLU A 145 9.29 7.00 16.58
C GLU A 145 8.93 8.38 16.04
N LYS A 146 8.37 8.45 14.84
CA LYS A 146 7.96 9.69 14.16
C LYS A 146 6.46 9.77 14.05
N THR A 147 5.93 10.98 14.08
CA THR A 147 4.53 11.26 13.76
C THR A 147 4.18 10.79 12.35
N VAL A 148 3.02 10.18 12.21
CA VAL A 148 2.42 9.78 10.92
C VAL A 148 1.34 10.78 10.56
N VAL A 149 1.31 11.17 9.27
CA VAL A 149 0.26 12.05 8.73
C VAL A 149 -0.49 11.32 7.63
N LEU A 150 -1.80 11.22 7.79
CA LEU A 150 -2.72 10.67 6.78
C LEU A 150 -3.65 11.77 6.28
N PHE A 151 -3.97 11.75 4.98
CA PHE A 151 -5.13 12.44 4.43
C PHE A 151 -6.17 11.40 4.02
N VAL A 152 -7.42 11.66 4.39
CA VAL A 152 -8.54 10.73 4.20
C VAL A 152 -9.68 11.45 3.50
N GLY A 153 -10.06 10.97 2.31
CA GLY A 153 -11.33 11.30 1.68
C GLY A 153 -12.34 10.21 1.96
N ASP A 154 -13.45 10.52 2.60
CA ASP A 154 -14.49 9.53 2.90
C ASP A 154 -15.92 10.04 2.55
N VAL A 155 -16.82 9.08 2.34
CA VAL A 155 -18.25 9.34 2.18
C VAL A 155 -18.94 8.95 3.48
N LEU A 156 -19.12 9.93 4.36
CA LEU A 156 -19.75 9.76 5.65
C LEU A 156 -21.26 9.64 5.50
N HIS A 157 -21.89 8.68 6.18
CA HIS A 157 -23.35 8.55 6.27
C HIS A 157 -23.91 9.36 7.44
N ASP A 158 -23.52 9.05 8.63
CA ASP A 158 -24.05 9.66 9.82
C ASP A 158 -23.10 10.75 10.35
N LYS A 159 -23.60 11.98 10.44
CA LYS A 159 -22.85 13.12 11.00
C LYS A 159 -22.52 12.94 12.48
N THR A 160 -23.18 11.99 13.14
CA THR A 160 -22.91 11.62 14.53
C THR A 160 -21.96 10.43 14.66
N ASP A 161 -21.57 9.80 13.54
CA ASP A 161 -20.56 8.76 13.55
C ASP A 161 -19.18 9.36 13.84
N HIS A 162 -18.79 9.26 15.10
CA HIS A 162 -17.48 9.68 15.59
C HIS A 162 -16.43 8.57 15.51
N ASN A 163 -16.77 7.40 14.96
CA ASN A 163 -15.81 6.36 14.70
C ASN A 163 -14.94 6.78 13.51
N MET A 164 -13.68 6.90 13.78
CA MET A 164 -12.68 7.28 12.77
C MET A 164 -12.52 6.20 11.71
#